data_dfd083b63a33e77d0ff7aae3b50b3aa9
#
_entry.id   dfd083b63a33e77d0ff7aae3b50b3aa9
#
_cell.length_a   1.000
_cell.length_b   1.000
_cell.length_c   1.000
_cell.angle_alpha   90.00
_cell.angle_beta   90.00
_cell.angle_gamma   90.00
#
_symmetry.space_group_name_H-M   'P 1'
#
loop_
_entity.id
_entity.type
_entity.pdbx_description
1 polymer ?
#
loop_
_entity_poly.entity_id
_entity_poly.type
_entity_poly.pdbx_seq_one_letter_code
_entity_poly.pdbx_strand_id
1 'polypeptide(L)' 'MQAEETLRNLLDKPAPAEEILRRITAAGISERTLMTAKKNLGVLSEKRGGQWFWRLPSGQGCKDVIH' A
#
# COMPACT_ATOMS: atom_id res chain seq x y z
N MET A 1 3.25 -14.27 3.23
CA MET A 1 2.54 -13.89 2.02
C MET A 1 3.21 -12.73 1.33
N GLN A 2 3.28 -12.78 0.04
CA GLN A 2 4.04 -11.79 -0.71
C GLN A 2 3.31 -10.47 -0.86
N ALA A 3 1.99 -10.48 -0.70
CA ALA A 3 1.21 -9.29 -0.99
C ALA A 3 1.61 -8.10 -0.12
N GLU A 4 1.79 -8.32 1.16
CA GLU A 4 2.13 -7.21 2.04
C GLU A 4 3.51 -6.65 1.73
N GLU A 5 4.44 -7.54 1.48
CA GLU A 5 5.79 -7.10 1.16
C GLU A 5 5.82 -6.36 -0.17
N THR A 6 5.11 -6.89 -1.16
CA THR A 6 5.04 -6.23 -2.45
C THR A 6 4.42 -4.85 -2.31
N LEU A 7 3.32 -4.76 -1.57
CA LEU A 7 2.65 -3.49 -1.39
C LEU A 7 3.54 -2.50 -0.65
N ARG A 8 4.25 -2.96 0.35
CA ARG A 8 5.15 -2.10 1.09
C ARG A 8 6.24 -1.53 0.19
N ASN A 9 6.79 -2.38 -0.67
CA ASN A 9 7.82 -1.93 -1.59
C ASN A 9 7.28 -0.92 -2.59
N LEU A 10 6.06 -1.13 -3.07
CA LEU A 10 5.46 -0.20 -4.01
C LEU A 10 5.14 1.12 -3.35
N LEU A 11 4.91 1.11 -2.04
CA LEU A 11 4.55 2.31 -1.30
C LEU A 11 5.74 2.89 -0.56
N ASP A 12 6.93 2.62 -1.04
CA ASP A 12 8.12 3.27 -0.51
C ASP A 12 7.94 4.78 -0.56
N LYS A 13 7.19 5.25 -1.53
CA LYS A 13 6.74 6.63 -1.62
C LYS A 13 5.27 6.63 -1.95
N PRO A 14 4.59 7.74 -1.69
CA PRO A 14 3.19 7.84 -2.08
C PRO A 14 3.05 7.59 -3.58
N ALA A 15 2.06 6.81 -3.94
CA ALA A 15 1.87 6.43 -5.34
C ALA A 15 0.39 6.41 -5.66
N PRO A 16 0.05 6.63 -6.94
CA PRO A 16 -1.34 6.58 -7.35
C PRO A 16 -1.93 5.21 -7.13
N ALA A 17 -3.14 5.16 -6.58
CA ALA A 17 -3.81 3.91 -6.33
C ALA A 17 -3.94 3.10 -7.60
N GLU A 18 -4.20 3.78 -8.70
CA GLU A 18 -4.39 3.11 -9.97
C GLU A 18 -3.13 2.35 -10.37
N GLU A 19 -1.99 2.96 -10.18
CA GLU A 19 -0.74 2.29 -10.52
C GLU A 19 -0.47 1.11 -9.60
N ILE A 20 -0.76 1.28 -8.32
CA ILE A 20 -0.59 0.19 -7.36
C ILE A 20 -1.43 -1.00 -7.77
N LEU A 21 -2.69 -0.75 -8.13
CA LEU A 21 -3.57 -1.82 -8.55
C LEU A 21 -3.03 -2.54 -9.77
N ARG A 22 -2.51 -1.78 -10.71
CA ARG A 22 -1.96 -2.36 -11.93
C ARG A 22 -0.78 -3.27 -11.62
N ARG A 23 0.10 -2.81 -10.76
CA ARG A 23 1.28 -3.61 -10.43
C ARG A 23 0.93 -4.84 -9.62
N ILE A 24 -0.02 -4.70 -8.71
CA ILE A 24 -0.47 -5.82 -7.90
C ILE A 24 -1.10 -6.88 -8.80
N THR A 25 -1.92 -6.46 -9.74
CA THR A 25 -2.55 -7.39 -10.67
C THR A 25 -1.48 -8.08 -11.52
N ALA A 26 -0.49 -7.32 -11.96
CA ALA A 26 0.57 -7.89 -12.78
C ALA A 26 1.39 -8.91 -12.00
N ALA A 27 1.45 -8.77 -10.70
CA ALA A 27 2.16 -9.73 -9.86
C ALA A 27 1.33 -10.96 -9.55
N GLY A 28 0.10 -11.01 -10.05
CA GLY A 28 -0.75 -12.16 -9.81
C GLY A 28 -1.45 -12.13 -8.47
N ILE A 29 -1.51 -11.00 -7.84
CA ILE A 29 -2.14 -10.87 -6.53
C ILE A 29 -3.58 -10.42 -6.74
N SER A 30 -4.52 -11.14 -6.13
CA SER A 30 -5.92 -10.80 -6.31
C SER A 30 -6.27 -9.54 -5.52
N GLU A 31 -7.34 -8.92 -5.94
CA GLU A 31 -7.80 -7.71 -5.29
C GLU A 31 -8.14 -7.97 -3.83
N ARG A 32 -8.72 -9.12 -3.55
CA ARG A 32 -9.05 -9.47 -2.18
C ARG A 32 -7.80 -9.53 -1.31
N THR A 33 -6.76 -10.18 -1.82
CA THR A 33 -5.50 -10.26 -1.09
C THR A 33 -4.90 -8.87 -0.91
N LEU A 34 -5.01 -8.03 -1.94
CA LEU A 34 -4.54 -6.68 -1.84
C LEU A 34 -5.26 -5.91 -0.73
N MET A 35 -6.57 -6.06 -0.65
CA MET A 35 -7.32 -5.36 0.38
C MET A 35 -6.91 -5.81 1.78
N THR A 36 -6.67 -7.09 1.93
CA THR A 36 -6.22 -7.61 3.22
C THR A 36 -4.85 -7.04 3.57
N ALA A 37 -3.94 -7.03 2.61
CA ALA A 37 -2.61 -6.48 2.84
C ALA A 37 -2.68 -5.00 3.16
N LYS A 38 -3.54 -4.29 2.45
CA LYS A 38 -3.71 -2.86 2.65
C LYS A 38 -4.18 -2.59 4.08
N LYS A 39 -5.11 -3.39 4.54
CA LYS A 39 -5.64 -3.24 5.90
C LYS A 39 -4.57 -3.57 6.94
N ASN A 40 -3.82 -4.64 6.70
CA ASN A 40 -2.81 -5.06 7.66
C ASN A 40 -1.69 -4.03 7.77
N LEU A 41 -1.34 -3.39 6.66
CA LEU A 41 -0.30 -2.39 6.67
C LEU A 41 -0.80 -1.02 7.11
N GLY A 42 -2.11 -0.84 7.15
CA GLY A 42 -2.66 0.45 7.53
C GLY A 42 -2.48 1.51 6.47
N VAL A 43 -2.51 1.10 5.22
CA VAL A 43 -2.30 2.02 4.11
C VAL A 43 -3.31 3.16 4.16
N LEU A 44 -2.83 4.37 3.95
CA LEU A 44 -3.68 5.55 3.96
C LEU A 44 -4.00 5.95 2.53
N SER A 45 -5.19 6.50 2.34
CA SER A 45 -5.63 6.97 1.03
C SER A 45 -5.86 8.46 1.10
N GLU A 46 -5.38 9.16 0.08
CA GLU A 46 -5.58 10.60 -0.03
C GLU A 46 -6.02 10.91 -1.44
N LYS A 47 -6.94 11.84 -1.56
CA LYS A 47 -7.38 12.27 -2.87
C LYS A 47 -6.74 13.61 -3.19
N ARG A 48 -6.06 13.67 -4.32
CA ARG A 48 -5.40 14.88 -4.76
C ARG A 48 -5.67 15.09 -6.24
N GLY A 49 -6.16 16.25 -6.58
CA GLY A 49 -6.38 16.57 -7.98
C GLY A 49 -7.27 15.58 -8.69
N GLY A 50 -8.22 15.01 -7.98
CA GLY A 50 -9.13 14.07 -8.61
C GLY A 50 -8.58 12.66 -8.72
N GLN A 51 -7.44 12.41 -8.11
CA GLN A 51 -6.82 11.10 -8.18
C GLN A 51 -6.48 10.61 -6.79
N TRP A 52 -6.68 9.31 -6.55
CA TRP A 52 -6.38 8.72 -5.25
C TRP A 52 -4.92 8.32 -5.19
N PHE A 53 -4.29 8.63 -4.08
CA PHE A 53 -2.93 8.20 -3.79
C PHE A 53 -2.92 7.39 -2.52
N TRP A 54 -2.09 6.38 -2.48
CA TRP A 54 -1.92 5.54 -1.30
C TRP A 54 -0.53 5.77 -0.74
N ARG A 55 -0.42 5.70 0.57
CA ARG A 55 0.87 5.78 1.22
C ARG A 55 0.83 5.01 2.52
N LEU A 56 1.99 4.63 2.99
CA LEU A 56 2.07 3.94 4.26
C LEU A 56 1.99 4.96 5.39
N PRO A 57 1.51 4.54 6.56
CA PRO A 57 1.49 5.45 7.70
C PRO A 57 2.91 5.85 8.02
N SER A 58 3.06 7.06 8.44
CA SER A 58 4.38 7.60 8.64
C SER A 58 5.14 6.86 9.71
N GLY A 59 4.49 6.19 10.52
CA GLY A 59 5.20 5.48 11.55
C GLY A 59 6.03 4.35 11.05
N GLN A 60 6.11 4.24 9.79
CA GLN A 60 6.83 3.13 9.33
C GLN A 60 8.11 3.09 10.04
N GLY A 61 8.37 2.45 10.26
CA GLY A 61 9.40 2.46 10.89
C GLY A 61 9.33 2.71 12.24
N CYS A 62 9.40 3.11 12.56
CA CYS A 62 9.50 3.30 13.80
C CYS A 62 8.73 2.78 14.71
N LYS A 63 8.41 2.51 14.41
CA LYS A 63 7.84 2.17 15.11
C LYS A 63 7.95 1.62 15.88
N ASP A 64 8.23 1.65 15.79
CA ASP A 64 8.23 1.24 16.41
C ASP A 64 8.25 1.04 17.38
N VAL A 65 8.34 1.10 17.47
CA VAL A 65 8.32 1.03 18.27
C VAL A 65 8.17 0.93 19.24
N ILE A 66 8.06 0.87 19.46
CA ILE A 66 7.82 0.85 20.27
C ILE A 66 7.82 0.82 21.02
N HIS A 67 7.79 0.77 21.09
CA HIS A 67 7.62 0.82 21.73
C HIS A 67 7.62 0.82 22.13
#